data_dc3162a9de31e23341128ad43df67d3e
#
_entry.id   dc3162a9de31e23341128ad43df67d3e
#
_cell.length_a   1.000
_cell.length_b   1.000
_cell.length_c   1.000
_cell.angle_alpha   90.00
_cell.angle_beta   90.00
_cell.angle_gamma   90.00
#
_symmetry.space_group_name_H-M   'P 1'
#
loop_
_entity.id
_entity.type
_entity.pdbx_description
1 polymer ?
#
loop_
_entity_poly.entity_id
_entity_poly.type
_entity_poly.pdbx_seq_one_letter_code
_entity_poly.pdbx_strand_id
1 'polypeptide(L)'
;MKQITALRESLPKQQMMISGTCLSQDLENHASLVVAYNLAKHNKPFLDGEFIKECMDATVKIICPKVEMRLKNVSLSRITIVRRVDSISTNLADQMANKINKFDYFSICLDESTDVLDTVQMLIFIRRIDKDFNVTEELLSMESLKHNWRGFVSPPV
;
A
#
# COMPACT_ATOMS: atom_id res chain seq x y z
N MET A 1 23.13 44.81 -14.85
CA MET A 1 22.97 44.60 -13.40
C MET A 1 21.51 44.53 -12.94
N LYS A 2 20.57 45.36 -13.42
CA LYS A 2 19.15 45.37 -12.97
C LYS A 2 18.39 44.05 -13.16
N GLN A 3 18.69 43.24 -14.18
CA GLN A 3 18.00 41.93 -14.42
C GLN A 3 18.39 40.86 -13.41
N ILE A 4 19.63 40.82 -12.95
CA ILE A 4 20.11 39.82 -11.97
C ILE A 4 19.50 40.08 -10.59
N THR A 5 19.31 41.35 -10.22
CA THR A 5 18.68 41.74 -8.96
C THR A 5 17.20 41.34 -8.93
N ALA A 6 16.46 41.55 -10.03
CA ALA A 6 15.07 41.18 -10.15
C ALA A 6 14.87 39.63 -10.10
N LEU A 7 15.78 38.85 -10.72
CA LEU A 7 15.80 37.40 -10.63
C LEU A 7 16.07 36.90 -9.20
N ARG A 8 17.00 37.54 -8.49
CA ARG A 8 17.36 37.18 -7.11
C ARG A 8 16.23 37.44 -6.11
N GLU A 9 15.40 38.49 -6.35
CA GLU A 9 14.21 38.78 -5.55
C GLU A 9 13.01 37.87 -5.86
N SER A 10 12.93 37.33 -7.07
CA SER A 10 11.84 36.43 -7.47
C SER A 10 12.07 34.97 -7.04
N LEU A 11 13.33 34.54 -6.88
CA LEU A 11 13.69 33.17 -6.49
C LEU A 11 13.03 32.67 -5.18
N PRO A 12 13.03 33.45 -4.07
CA PRO A 12 12.39 32.98 -2.83
C PRO A 12 10.88 32.81 -2.98
N LYS A 13 10.21 33.65 -3.76
CA LYS A 13 8.77 33.54 -4.03
C LYS A 13 8.46 32.29 -4.86
N GLN A 14 9.28 32.00 -5.86
CA GLN A 14 9.14 30.79 -6.67
C GLN A 14 9.40 29.51 -5.86
N GLN A 15 10.43 29.51 -5.00
CA GLN A 15 10.71 28.39 -4.09
C GLN A 15 9.57 28.16 -3.10
N MET A 16 8.99 29.22 -2.56
CA MET A 16 7.85 29.14 -1.64
C MET A 16 6.58 28.60 -2.33
N MET A 17 6.34 28.98 -3.59
CA MET A 17 5.25 28.41 -4.39
C MET A 17 5.47 26.92 -4.69
N ILE A 18 6.67 26.52 -5.10
CA ILE A 18 7.02 25.13 -5.41
C ILE A 18 6.91 24.26 -4.14
N SER A 19 7.45 24.70 -3.00
CA SER A 19 7.36 23.97 -1.74
C SER A 19 5.93 23.86 -1.23
N GLY A 20 5.13 24.91 -1.37
CA GLY A 20 3.70 24.87 -1.00
C GLY A 20 2.88 23.89 -1.86
N THR A 21 3.16 23.82 -3.15
CA THR A 21 2.51 22.90 -4.07
C THR A 21 2.94 21.45 -3.81
N CYS A 22 4.21 21.21 -3.52
CA CYS A 22 4.74 19.89 -3.18
C CYS A 22 4.08 19.34 -1.88
N LEU A 23 4.03 20.15 -0.83
CA LEU A 23 3.36 19.80 0.43
C LEU A 23 1.87 19.47 0.25
N SER A 24 1.17 20.20 -0.64
CA SER A 24 -0.24 19.93 -0.93
C SER A 24 -0.41 18.58 -1.62
N GLN A 25 0.42 18.27 -2.59
CA GLN A 25 0.35 17.04 -3.36
C GLN A 25 0.72 15.81 -2.50
N ASP A 26 1.62 15.96 -1.56
CA ASP A 26 1.97 14.91 -0.60
C ASP A 26 0.80 14.57 0.33
N LEU A 27 0.05 15.57 0.80
CA LEU A 27 -1.15 15.35 1.62
C LEU A 27 -2.26 14.66 0.84
N GLU A 28 -2.48 15.03 -0.42
CA GLU A 28 -3.47 14.42 -1.31
C GLU A 28 -3.10 12.95 -1.62
N ASN A 29 -1.83 12.69 -1.89
CA ASN A 29 -1.30 11.33 -2.06
C ASN A 29 -1.44 10.50 -0.80
N HIS A 30 -1.12 11.07 0.36
CA HIS A 30 -1.26 10.39 1.65
C HIS A 30 -2.72 10.03 1.94
N ALA A 31 -3.65 10.96 1.70
CA ALA A 31 -5.08 10.70 1.84
C ALA A 31 -5.55 9.53 0.94
N SER A 32 -5.08 9.50 -0.31
CA SER A 32 -5.36 8.40 -1.24
C SER A 32 -4.80 7.06 -0.74
N LEU A 33 -3.58 7.04 -0.17
CA LEU A 33 -2.98 5.83 0.43
C LEU A 33 -3.77 5.33 1.64
N VAL A 34 -4.24 6.23 2.51
CA VAL A 34 -5.06 5.87 3.68
C VAL A 34 -6.37 5.20 3.24
N VAL A 35 -7.05 5.74 2.23
CA VAL A 35 -8.29 5.12 1.71
C VAL A 35 -7.99 3.76 1.10
N ALA A 36 -6.93 3.63 0.27
CA ALA A 36 -6.54 2.38 -0.35
C ALA A 36 -6.19 1.30 0.70
N TYR A 37 -5.45 1.67 1.73
CA TYR A 37 -5.13 0.78 2.85
C TYR A 37 -6.40 0.28 3.56
N ASN A 38 -7.35 1.17 3.85
CA ASN A 38 -8.59 0.78 4.52
C ASN A 38 -9.46 -0.13 3.65
N LEU A 39 -9.56 0.13 2.34
CA LEU A 39 -10.26 -0.75 1.42
C LEU A 39 -9.66 -2.15 1.41
N ALA A 40 -8.34 -2.25 1.28
CA ALA A 40 -7.63 -3.53 1.31
C ALA A 40 -7.80 -4.25 2.65
N LYS A 41 -7.58 -3.55 3.77
CA LYS A 41 -7.71 -4.09 5.13
C LYS A 41 -9.09 -4.66 5.43
N HIS A 42 -10.14 -4.08 4.88
CA HIS A 42 -11.52 -4.50 5.11
C HIS A 42 -12.09 -5.35 3.97
N ASN A 43 -11.24 -5.84 3.07
CA ASN A 43 -11.63 -6.66 1.91
C ASN A 43 -12.75 -6.04 1.08
N LYS A 44 -12.70 -4.71 0.89
CA LYS A 44 -13.67 -3.98 0.08
C LYS A 44 -13.24 -3.94 -1.38
N PRO A 45 -14.21 -3.97 -2.33
CA PRO A 45 -13.91 -3.80 -3.75
C PRO A 45 -13.16 -2.49 -4.01
N PHE A 46 -12.17 -2.51 -4.88
CA PHE A 46 -11.41 -1.29 -5.22
C PHE A 46 -12.25 -0.24 -5.97
N LEU A 47 -13.38 -0.64 -6.52
CA LEU A 47 -14.38 0.25 -7.11
C LEU A 47 -15.04 1.16 -6.06
N ASP A 48 -15.11 0.71 -4.80
CA ASP A 48 -15.70 1.50 -3.71
C ASP A 48 -14.92 2.81 -3.46
N GLY A 49 -13.70 2.93 -3.98
CA GLY A 49 -12.93 4.18 -3.94
C GLY A 49 -13.67 5.35 -4.61
N GLU A 50 -14.37 5.11 -5.70
CA GLU A 50 -15.16 6.13 -6.41
C GLU A 50 -16.38 6.55 -5.58
N PHE A 51 -17.09 5.60 -5.00
CA PHE A 51 -18.21 5.87 -4.09
C PHE A 51 -17.76 6.64 -2.85
N ILE A 52 -16.64 6.26 -2.24
CA ILE A 52 -16.04 7.00 -1.11
C ILE A 52 -15.74 8.45 -1.53
N LYS A 53 -15.21 8.65 -2.73
CA LYS A 53 -14.92 9.98 -3.27
C LYS A 53 -16.18 10.84 -3.34
N GLU A 54 -17.28 10.30 -3.88
CA GLU A 54 -18.59 10.99 -3.95
C GLU A 54 -19.09 11.37 -2.55
N CYS A 55 -19.02 10.45 -1.58
CA CYS A 55 -19.42 10.71 -0.20
C CYS A 55 -18.57 11.82 0.43
N MET A 56 -17.27 11.80 0.22
CA MET A 56 -16.34 12.82 0.73
C MET A 56 -16.64 14.20 0.11
N ASP A 57 -16.84 14.25 -1.22
CA ASP A 57 -17.14 15.50 -1.93
C ASP A 57 -18.51 16.10 -1.49
N ALA A 58 -19.50 15.26 -1.25
CA ALA A 58 -20.80 15.71 -0.73
C ALA A 58 -20.68 16.26 0.70
N THR A 59 -19.95 15.55 1.56
CA THR A 59 -19.81 15.90 2.98
C THR A 59 -18.99 17.18 3.17
N VAL A 60 -17.89 17.32 2.43
CA VAL A 60 -16.98 18.47 2.59
C VAL A 60 -17.62 19.79 2.20
N LYS A 61 -18.52 19.78 1.22
CA LYS A 61 -19.28 20.98 0.82
C LYS A 61 -20.13 21.54 1.95
N ILE A 62 -20.62 20.67 2.83
CA ILE A 62 -21.47 21.05 3.96
C ILE A 62 -20.65 21.47 5.16
N ILE A 63 -19.63 20.65 5.52
CA ILE A 63 -18.90 20.81 6.78
C ILE A 63 -17.74 21.78 6.63
N CYS A 64 -17.01 21.72 5.51
CA CYS A 64 -15.77 22.47 5.36
C CYS A 64 -15.48 22.89 3.91
N PRO A 65 -16.26 23.85 3.34
CA PRO A 65 -16.13 24.27 1.94
C PRO A 65 -14.72 24.74 1.55
N LYS A 66 -13.95 25.24 2.51
CA LYS A 66 -12.58 25.76 2.29
C LYS A 66 -11.59 24.70 1.81
N VAL A 67 -11.82 23.41 2.11
CA VAL A 67 -10.93 22.31 1.70
C VAL A 67 -11.48 21.52 0.51
N GLU A 68 -12.61 21.90 -0.06
CA GLU A 68 -13.22 21.23 -1.21
C GLU A 68 -12.23 21.08 -2.38
N MET A 69 -11.51 22.14 -2.73
CA MET A 69 -10.53 22.12 -3.81
C MET A 69 -9.40 21.10 -3.59
N ARG A 70 -8.94 20.96 -2.35
CA ARG A 70 -7.92 19.95 -2.00
C ARG A 70 -8.47 18.54 -2.11
N LEU A 71 -9.68 18.34 -1.64
CA LEU A 71 -10.31 17.03 -1.71
C LEU A 71 -10.54 16.59 -3.16
N LYS A 72 -10.90 17.51 -4.06
CA LYS A 72 -11.04 17.22 -5.49
C LYS A 72 -9.78 16.60 -6.11
N ASN A 73 -8.59 17.02 -5.65
CA ASN A 73 -7.32 16.50 -6.14
C ASN A 73 -6.98 15.10 -5.62
N VAL A 74 -7.62 14.63 -4.54
CA VAL A 74 -7.44 13.27 -4.03
C VAL A 74 -8.01 12.28 -5.03
N SER A 75 -7.14 11.54 -5.72
CA SER A 75 -7.56 10.54 -6.71
C SER A 75 -7.89 9.22 -6.01
N LEU A 76 -9.13 8.75 -6.18
CA LEU A 76 -9.65 7.49 -5.64
C LEU A 76 -10.25 6.59 -6.72
N SER A 77 -9.86 6.77 -8.01
CA SER A 77 -10.29 5.87 -9.08
C SER A 77 -9.79 4.45 -8.81
N ARG A 78 -10.50 3.44 -9.32
CA ARG A 78 -10.10 2.03 -9.22
C ARG A 78 -8.62 1.80 -9.53
N ILE A 79 -8.13 2.38 -10.64
CA ILE A 79 -6.73 2.22 -11.06
C ILE A 79 -5.78 2.84 -10.04
N THR A 80 -6.13 4.00 -9.48
CA THR A 80 -5.32 4.64 -8.44
C THR A 80 -5.29 3.78 -7.18
N ILE A 81 -6.42 3.25 -6.74
CA ILE A 81 -6.49 2.37 -5.57
C ILE A 81 -5.60 1.14 -5.77
N VAL A 82 -5.68 0.45 -6.91
CA VAL A 82 -4.80 -0.69 -7.23
C VAL A 82 -3.32 -0.30 -7.08
N ARG A 83 -2.89 0.78 -7.73
CA ARG A 83 -1.50 1.25 -7.66
C ARG A 83 -1.06 1.59 -6.23
N ARG A 84 -1.96 2.14 -5.41
CA ARG A 84 -1.67 2.45 -3.99
C ARG A 84 -1.52 1.18 -3.17
N VAL A 85 -2.39 0.18 -3.38
CA VAL A 85 -2.29 -1.12 -2.71
C VAL A 85 -0.99 -1.82 -3.10
N ASP A 86 -0.63 -1.84 -4.39
CA ASP A 86 0.64 -2.42 -4.87
C ASP A 86 1.84 -1.72 -4.23
N SER A 87 1.82 -0.38 -4.14
CA SER A 87 2.88 0.39 -3.49
C SER A 87 3.00 0.07 -1.99
N ILE A 88 1.88 -0.10 -1.29
CA ILE A 88 1.87 -0.50 0.13
C ILE A 88 2.42 -1.92 0.27
N SER A 89 1.99 -2.85 -0.57
CA SER A 89 2.46 -4.24 -0.57
C SER A 89 3.98 -4.33 -0.79
N THR A 90 4.50 -3.62 -1.80
CA THR A 90 5.94 -3.58 -2.08
C THR A 90 6.72 -3.01 -0.89
N ASN A 91 6.24 -1.92 -0.29
CA ASN A 91 6.90 -1.33 0.87
C ASN A 91 6.91 -2.29 2.07
N LEU A 92 5.82 -3.03 2.31
CA LEU A 92 5.76 -4.04 3.37
C LEU A 92 6.73 -5.18 3.11
N ALA A 93 6.81 -5.68 1.86
CA ALA A 93 7.76 -6.72 1.46
C ALA A 93 9.22 -6.27 1.67
N ASP A 94 9.56 -5.04 1.29
CA ASP A 94 10.89 -4.46 1.50
C ASP A 94 11.22 -4.32 3.00
N GLN A 95 10.26 -3.88 3.82
CA GLN A 95 10.43 -3.83 5.28
C GLN A 95 10.66 -5.21 5.87
N MET A 96 9.94 -6.22 5.38
CA MET A 96 10.10 -7.61 5.80
C MET A 96 11.51 -8.12 5.43
N ALA A 97 11.92 -7.95 4.16
CA ALA A 97 13.24 -8.36 3.70
C ALA A 97 14.38 -7.74 4.53
N ASN A 98 14.24 -6.45 4.88
CA ASN A 98 15.23 -5.77 5.73
C ASN A 98 15.22 -6.25 7.18
N LYS A 99 14.12 -6.79 7.68
CA LYS A 99 14.01 -7.34 9.03
C LYS A 99 14.57 -8.77 9.12
N ILE A 100 14.43 -9.57 8.05
CA ILE A 100 14.89 -10.99 8.04
C ILE A 100 16.36 -11.10 8.43
N ASN A 101 17.21 -10.20 7.99
CA ASN A 101 18.64 -10.20 8.31
C ASN A 101 18.96 -9.91 9.79
N LYS A 102 17.97 -9.57 10.61
CA LYS A 102 18.12 -9.24 12.04
C LYS A 102 17.56 -10.31 12.97
N PHE A 103 17.08 -11.42 12.43
CA PHE A 103 16.48 -12.49 13.22
C PHE A 103 17.58 -13.39 13.82
N ASP A 104 17.48 -13.67 15.11
CA ASP A 104 18.34 -14.66 15.76
C ASP A 104 17.86 -16.09 15.45
N TYR A 105 16.54 -16.30 15.49
CA TYR A 105 15.90 -17.58 15.17
C TYR A 105 14.61 -17.36 14.38
N PHE A 106 14.38 -18.24 13.43
CA PHE A 106 13.13 -18.26 12.67
C PHE A 106 12.71 -19.69 12.31
N SER A 107 11.43 -19.87 12.03
CA SER A 107 10.87 -21.07 11.42
C SER A 107 9.97 -20.68 10.26
N ILE A 108 9.87 -21.56 9.28
CA ILE A 108 8.96 -21.41 8.13
C ILE A 108 7.82 -22.39 8.31
N CYS A 109 6.60 -21.92 8.14
CA CYS A 109 5.40 -22.74 8.08
C CYS A 109 4.82 -22.64 6.67
N LEU A 110 4.50 -23.78 6.09
CA LEU A 110 3.85 -23.90 4.79
C LEU A 110 2.44 -24.40 5.01
N ASP A 111 1.48 -23.72 4.38
CA ASP A 111 0.07 -24.12 4.41
C ASP A 111 -0.47 -24.10 2.98
N GLU A 112 -1.40 -25.01 2.69
CA GLU A 112 -2.04 -25.11 1.39
C GLU A 112 -3.48 -24.61 1.48
N SER A 113 -3.85 -23.74 0.56
CA SER A 113 -5.19 -23.20 0.44
C SER A 113 -5.66 -23.29 -1.01
N THR A 114 -6.96 -23.37 -1.21
CA THR A 114 -7.57 -23.37 -2.55
C THR A 114 -8.42 -22.12 -2.69
N ASP A 115 -8.24 -21.39 -3.78
CA ASP A 115 -9.04 -20.20 -4.07
C ASP A 115 -10.42 -20.59 -4.66
N VAL A 116 -11.26 -19.57 -4.88
CA VAL A 116 -12.62 -19.74 -5.44
C VAL A 116 -12.62 -20.30 -6.86
N LEU A 117 -11.49 -20.25 -7.55
CA LEU A 117 -11.29 -20.76 -8.91
C LEU A 117 -10.64 -22.16 -8.93
N ASP A 118 -10.62 -22.85 -7.76
CA ASP A 118 -10.01 -24.18 -7.60
C ASP A 118 -8.49 -24.18 -7.89
N THR A 119 -7.83 -23.02 -7.71
CA THR A 119 -6.39 -22.91 -7.86
C THR A 119 -5.72 -23.14 -6.52
N VAL A 120 -4.86 -24.15 -6.45
CA VAL A 120 -4.08 -24.46 -5.26
C VAL A 120 -3.03 -23.37 -5.05
N GLN A 121 -2.99 -22.81 -3.84
CA GLN A 121 -2.07 -21.77 -3.44
C GLN A 121 -1.27 -22.24 -2.23
N MET A 122 0.04 -22.04 -2.25
CA MET A 122 0.90 -22.29 -1.11
C MET A 122 1.12 -20.97 -0.35
N LEU A 123 0.75 -20.97 0.91
CA LEU A 123 0.98 -19.88 1.85
C LEU A 123 2.28 -20.17 2.61
N ILE A 124 3.19 -19.23 2.59
CA ILE A 124 4.48 -19.33 3.27
C ILE A 124 4.49 -18.30 4.40
N PHE A 125 4.48 -18.79 5.64
CA PHE A 125 4.60 -17.94 6.83
C PHE A 125 5.99 -18.05 7.42
N ILE A 126 6.48 -16.93 7.94
CA ILE A 126 7.69 -16.87 8.74
C ILE A 126 7.32 -16.52 10.17
N ARG A 127 7.76 -17.36 11.12
CA ARG A 127 7.68 -17.09 12.55
C ARG A 127 9.09 -16.82 13.06
N ARG A 128 9.26 -15.71 13.73
CA ARG A 128 10.53 -15.30 14.34
C ARG A 128 10.42 -15.14 15.84
N ILE A 129 11.55 -15.31 16.50
CA ILE A 129 11.70 -15.05 17.92
C ILE A 129 12.92 -14.13 18.09
N ASP A 130 12.76 -13.05 18.83
CA ASP A 130 13.87 -12.18 19.23
C ASP A 130 14.49 -12.64 20.57
N LYS A 131 15.53 -11.93 21.01
CA LYS A 131 16.25 -12.23 22.28
C LYS A 131 15.37 -12.08 23.52
N ASP A 132 14.31 -11.30 23.41
CA ASP A 132 13.34 -11.06 24.50
C ASP A 132 12.16 -12.04 24.45
N PHE A 133 12.27 -13.10 23.61
CA PHE A 133 11.21 -14.09 23.37
C PHE A 133 9.92 -13.54 22.79
N ASN A 134 9.93 -12.36 22.15
CA ASN A 134 8.79 -11.89 21.41
C ASN A 134 8.65 -12.68 20.11
N VAL A 135 7.50 -13.33 19.96
CA VAL A 135 7.16 -14.09 18.76
C VAL A 135 6.41 -13.17 17.80
N THR A 136 6.87 -13.11 16.56
CA THR A 136 6.17 -12.44 15.46
C THR A 136 5.96 -13.45 14.34
N GLU A 137 4.75 -13.48 13.79
CA GLU A 137 4.37 -14.38 12.69
C GLU A 137 3.79 -13.53 11.56
N GLU A 138 4.31 -13.71 10.36
CA GLU A 138 3.93 -12.90 9.20
C GLU A 138 3.86 -13.76 7.93
N LEU A 139 2.95 -13.42 7.01
CA LEU A 139 2.88 -14.03 5.69
C LEU A 139 4.05 -13.51 4.86
N LEU A 140 4.93 -14.42 4.45
CA LEU A 140 6.10 -14.10 3.63
C LEU A 140 5.75 -14.05 2.14
N SER A 141 5.02 -15.06 1.66
CA SER A 141 4.62 -15.17 0.25
C SER A 141 3.37 -16.03 0.11
N MET A 142 2.71 -15.87 -1.03
CA MET A 142 1.64 -16.73 -1.49
C MET A 142 1.91 -17.07 -2.95
N GLU A 143 2.11 -18.35 -3.23
CA GLU A 143 2.49 -18.85 -4.55
C GLU A 143 1.40 -19.74 -5.13
N SER A 144 0.95 -19.44 -6.35
CA SER A 144 0.00 -20.32 -7.05
C SER A 144 0.73 -21.55 -7.56
N LEU A 145 0.33 -22.72 -7.07
CA LEU A 145 0.83 -23.99 -7.54
C LEU A 145 0.14 -24.34 -8.86
N LYS A 146 0.85 -24.17 -9.96
CA LYS A 146 0.36 -24.65 -11.26
C LYS A 146 0.22 -26.18 -11.21
N HIS A 147 -0.85 -26.70 -11.76
CA HIS A 147 -1.46 -28.04 -11.73
C HIS A 147 -0.54 -29.26 -12.06
N ASN A 148 0.72 -29.29 -11.66
CA ASN A 148 1.65 -30.39 -12.01
C ASN A 148 2.21 -31.18 -10.80
N TRP A 149 1.61 -31.05 -9.61
CA TRP A 149 2.04 -31.79 -8.41
C TRP A 149 1.34 -33.14 -8.20
N ARG A 150 0.64 -33.70 -9.19
CA ARG A 150 0.07 -35.07 -9.11
C ARG A 150 1.12 -36.19 -9.21
N GLY A 151 2.37 -35.94 -8.85
CA GLY A 151 3.49 -36.86 -9.07
C GLY A 151 4.12 -37.52 -7.84
N PHE A 152 3.66 -37.27 -6.62
CA PHE A 152 4.22 -37.91 -5.41
C PHE A 152 3.16 -38.51 -4.50
N VAL A 153 2.24 -39.27 -5.06
CA VAL A 153 1.56 -40.31 -4.28
C VAL A 153 2.37 -41.58 -4.50
N SER A 154 3.13 -41.98 -3.49
CA SER A 154 3.79 -43.29 -3.47
C SER A 154 2.74 -44.38 -3.75
N PRO A 155 3.01 -45.37 -4.64
CA PRO A 155 2.07 -46.44 -4.83
C PRO A 155 1.90 -47.19 -3.51
N PRO A 156 0.71 -47.73 -3.22
CA PRO A 156 0.50 -48.59 -2.03
C PRO A 156 1.40 -49.81 -2.15
N VAL A 157 2.08 -50.12 -1.06
CA VAL A 157 2.85 -51.38 -0.87
C VAL A 157 1.89 -52.53 -0.70
#